data_14794d890e77bc095d7a69ebe4ba1c32
#
_entry.id   14794d890e77bc095d7a69ebe4ba1c32
#
_cell.length_a   1.000
_cell.length_b   1.000
_cell.length_c   1.000
_cell.angle_alpha   90.00
_cell.angle_beta   90.00
_cell.angle_gamma   90.00
#
_symmetry.space_group_name_H-M   'P 1'
#
loop_
_entity.id
_entity.type
_entity.pdbx_description
1 polymer ?
#
loop_
_entity_poly.entity_id
_entity_poly.type
_entity_poly.pdbx_seq_one_letter_code
_entity_poly.pdbx_strand_id
1 'polypeptide(L)'
;MLKRSIVECIGIFLFAAALAFLTNFFRSDGLPLLRPKLLPLSAEDNQGNSISLQTLKEKFEQPRVIILDARSPDEFAEGHIPGAKNLPYYEFAEKASVVLKAIPFDREIIAYCEGLECSNAEDLAFLLKENGYAQVKVFEGGWEDWRENGMPVKKGEG
;
A
#
# COMPACT_ATOMS: atom_id res chain seq x y z
N MET A 1 51.37 -0.48 27.54
CA MET A 1 50.52 -1.67 27.46
C MET A 1 49.19 -1.36 26.80
N LEU A 2 48.44 -0.34 27.21
CA LEU A 2 47.11 -0.03 26.68
C LEU A 2 47.02 0.18 25.16
N LYS A 3 47.98 0.89 24.55
CA LYS A 3 48.01 1.15 23.09
C LYS A 3 48.16 -0.14 22.27
N ARG A 4 48.94 -1.12 22.79
CA ARG A 4 49.16 -2.40 22.09
C ARG A 4 47.89 -3.26 22.10
N SER A 5 47.19 -3.31 23.25
CA SER A 5 45.90 -4.02 23.36
C SER A 5 44.83 -3.42 22.48
N ILE A 6 44.79 -2.09 22.34
CA ILE A 6 43.82 -1.41 21.45
C ILE A 6 44.10 -1.78 19.98
N VAL A 7 45.32 -1.80 19.54
CA VAL A 7 45.67 -2.17 18.16
C VAL A 7 45.32 -3.64 17.87
N GLU A 8 45.59 -4.52 18.83
CA GLU A 8 45.23 -5.94 18.72
C GLU A 8 43.69 -6.13 18.64
N CYS A 9 42.93 -5.43 19.47
CA CYS A 9 41.45 -5.46 19.39
C CYS A 9 40.91 -4.94 18.05
N ILE A 10 41.44 -3.84 17.53
CA ILE A 10 41.09 -3.30 16.22
C ILE A 10 41.39 -4.31 15.11
N GLY A 11 42.56 -4.95 15.17
CA GLY A 11 42.97 -5.98 14.21
C GLY A 11 41.99 -7.16 14.17
N ILE A 12 41.61 -7.66 15.35
CA ILE A 12 40.65 -8.77 15.46
C ILE A 12 39.29 -8.35 14.90
N PHE A 13 38.81 -7.13 15.20
CA PHE A 13 37.53 -6.62 14.72
C PHE A 13 37.51 -6.50 13.18
N LEU A 14 38.56 -5.93 12.60
CA LEU A 14 38.69 -5.81 11.14
C LEU A 14 38.79 -7.18 10.46
N PHE A 15 39.48 -8.13 11.05
CA PHE A 15 39.55 -9.48 10.51
C PHE A 15 38.20 -10.19 10.55
N ALA A 16 37.45 -10.09 11.66
CA ALA A 16 36.13 -10.66 11.79
C ALA A 16 35.14 -10.02 10.80
N ALA A 17 35.20 -8.69 10.63
CA ALA A 17 34.37 -7.99 9.65
C ALA A 17 34.67 -8.43 8.20
N ALA A 18 35.94 -8.56 7.86
CA ALA A 18 36.38 -9.05 6.54
C ALA A 18 35.93 -10.49 6.28
N LEU A 19 35.99 -11.36 7.28
CA LEU A 19 35.54 -12.74 7.18
C LEU A 19 34.02 -12.82 7.00
N ALA A 20 33.27 -12.01 7.74
CA ALA A 20 31.80 -11.92 7.61
C ALA A 20 31.39 -11.40 6.23
N PHE A 21 32.13 -10.40 5.71
CA PHE A 21 31.87 -9.87 4.36
C PHE A 21 32.17 -10.93 3.30
N LEU A 22 33.29 -11.65 3.43
CA LEU A 22 33.67 -12.69 2.49
C LEU A 22 32.66 -13.85 2.48
N THR A 23 32.24 -14.30 3.65
CA THR A 23 31.21 -15.36 3.76
C THR A 23 29.87 -14.92 3.18
N ASN A 24 29.47 -13.65 3.35
CA ASN A 24 28.26 -13.12 2.76
C ASN A 24 28.35 -13.00 1.22
N PHE A 25 29.55 -12.70 0.71
CA PHE A 25 29.79 -12.57 -0.74
C PHE A 25 29.71 -13.92 -1.48
N PHE A 26 30.20 -15.00 -0.85
CA PHE A 26 30.16 -16.34 -1.45
C PHE A 26 28.85 -17.10 -1.20
N ARG A 27 27.96 -16.53 -0.42
CA ARG A 27 26.65 -17.12 -0.14
C ARG A 27 25.66 -16.72 -1.22
N SER A 28 25.03 -17.69 -1.89
CA SER A 28 24.05 -17.45 -2.94
C SER A 28 22.76 -16.74 -2.46
N ASP A 29 22.53 -16.76 -1.15
CA ASP A 29 21.43 -16.12 -0.42
C ASP A 29 21.96 -15.12 0.63
N GLY A 30 23.09 -14.46 0.36
CA GLY A 30 23.71 -13.48 1.25
C GLY A 30 22.76 -12.31 1.60
N LEU A 31 22.86 -11.84 2.84
CA LEU A 31 22.09 -10.71 3.33
C LEU A 31 22.42 -9.45 2.50
N PRO A 32 21.45 -8.73 1.94
CA PRO A 32 21.71 -7.48 1.24
C PRO A 32 22.23 -6.44 2.21
N LEU A 33 23.49 -6.02 2.02
CA LEU A 33 24.15 -4.99 2.85
C LEU A 33 23.61 -3.59 2.64
N LEU A 34 22.95 -3.37 1.51
CA LEU A 34 22.12 -2.22 1.25
C LEU A 34 20.67 -2.71 1.34
N ARG A 35 19.82 -2.01 2.09
CA ARG A 35 18.37 -2.22 1.95
C ARG A 35 18.09 -2.14 0.46
N PRO A 36 17.60 -3.20 -0.18
CA PRO A 36 17.06 -3.00 -1.51
C PRO A 36 16.05 -1.86 -1.30
N LYS A 37 16.19 -0.79 -2.06
CA LYS A 37 15.07 0.10 -2.31
C LYS A 37 13.97 -0.90 -2.67
N LEU A 38 13.01 -1.09 -1.79
CA LEU A 38 11.82 -1.87 -2.12
C LEU A 38 11.33 -1.20 -3.40
N LEU A 39 11.70 -1.79 -4.53
CA LEU A 39 10.98 -1.48 -5.75
C LEU A 39 9.55 -1.75 -5.37
N PRO A 40 8.66 -0.76 -5.51
CA PRO A 40 7.25 -1.04 -5.29
C PRO A 40 6.97 -2.30 -6.10
N LEU A 41 6.41 -3.32 -5.44
CA LEU A 41 6.02 -4.59 -6.08
C LEU A 41 5.05 -4.35 -7.27
N SER A 42 4.76 -3.11 -7.55
CA SER A 42 3.76 -2.61 -8.49
C SER A 42 4.32 -1.96 -9.77
N ALA A 43 5.64 -1.95 -10.01
CA ALA A 43 6.16 -1.24 -11.19
C ALA A 43 5.89 -1.96 -12.54
N GLU A 44 5.50 -3.23 -12.53
CA GLU A 44 5.25 -3.97 -13.78
C GLU A 44 3.77 -4.25 -14.09
N ASP A 45 2.84 -4.06 -13.14
CA ASP A 45 1.39 -4.35 -13.36
C ASP A 45 0.46 -3.14 -13.24
N ASN A 46 0.98 -1.94 -12.96
CA ASN A 46 0.15 -0.76 -12.70
C ASN A 46 -0.54 -0.16 -13.95
N GLN A 47 -0.11 -0.47 -15.17
CA GLN A 47 -0.73 0.13 -16.37
C GLN A 47 -2.16 -0.37 -16.65
N GLY A 48 -2.61 -1.46 -16.00
CA GLY A 48 -3.97 -1.98 -16.13
C GLY A 48 -4.87 -1.78 -14.90
N ASN A 49 -4.28 -1.42 -13.75
CA ASN A 49 -4.99 -1.38 -12.47
C ASN A 49 -5.33 0.03 -11.97
N SER A 50 -4.80 1.06 -12.61
CA SER A 50 -5.08 2.46 -12.27
C SER A 50 -6.25 3.00 -13.09
N ILE A 51 -7.05 3.89 -12.49
CA ILE A 51 -8.11 4.61 -13.18
C ILE A 51 -8.00 6.12 -12.97
N SER A 52 -8.44 6.87 -13.97
CA SER A 52 -8.53 8.32 -13.92
C SER A 52 -9.79 8.79 -13.18
N LEU A 53 -9.79 10.06 -12.77
CA LEU A 53 -10.99 10.72 -12.23
C LEU A 53 -12.18 10.65 -13.21
N GLN A 54 -11.93 10.81 -14.50
CA GLN A 54 -13.00 10.72 -15.50
C GLN A 54 -13.66 9.34 -15.50
N THR A 55 -12.86 8.29 -15.43
CA THR A 55 -13.37 6.91 -15.34
C THR A 55 -14.14 6.68 -14.05
N LEU A 56 -13.67 7.23 -12.93
CA LEU A 56 -14.37 7.11 -11.64
C LEU A 56 -15.70 7.85 -11.67
N LYS A 57 -15.78 9.06 -12.25
CA LYS A 57 -17.02 9.82 -12.42
C LYS A 57 -18.13 9.02 -13.16
N GLU A 58 -17.73 8.24 -14.14
CA GLU A 58 -18.66 7.42 -14.92
C GLU A 58 -19.14 6.16 -14.17
N LYS A 59 -18.39 5.75 -13.13
CA LYS A 59 -18.58 4.48 -12.45
C LYS A 59 -19.12 4.58 -11.02
N PHE A 60 -18.88 5.68 -10.30
CA PHE A 60 -19.10 5.73 -8.84
C PHE A 60 -20.54 5.53 -8.39
N GLU A 61 -21.52 5.80 -9.24
CA GLU A 61 -22.95 5.54 -8.98
C GLU A 61 -23.44 4.17 -9.50
N GLN A 62 -22.56 3.40 -10.13
CA GLN A 62 -22.96 2.12 -10.68
C GLN A 62 -23.11 1.05 -9.59
N PRO A 63 -24.25 0.32 -9.52
CA PRO A 63 -24.50 -0.67 -8.45
C PRO A 63 -23.51 -1.85 -8.42
N ARG A 64 -22.75 -2.03 -9.50
CA ARG A 64 -21.74 -3.11 -9.60
C ARG A 64 -20.36 -2.68 -9.13
N VAL A 65 -20.15 -1.40 -8.90
CA VAL A 65 -18.88 -0.83 -8.46
C VAL A 65 -18.94 -0.60 -6.96
N ILE A 66 -17.93 -1.05 -6.26
CA ILE A 66 -17.72 -0.82 -4.83
C ILE A 66 -16.51 0.10 -4.68
N ILE A 67 -16.68 1.18 -3.95
CA ILE A 67 -15.59 2.11 -3.64
C ILE A 67 -15.12 1.86 -2.23
N LEU A 68 -13.81 1.70 -2.06
CA LEU A 68 -13.17 1.52 -0.76
C LEU A 68 -12.18 2.65 -0.48
N ASP A 69 -12.34 3.31 0.67
CA ASP A 69 -11.45 4.33 1.17
C ASP A 69 -10.40 3.69 2.09
N ALA A 70 -9.14 3.76 1.68
CA ALA A 70 -8.01 3.19 2.41
C ALA A 70 -7.42 4.13 3.47
N ARG A 71 -7.98 5.34 3.64
CA ARG A 71 -7.58 6.32 4.65
C ARG A 71 -8.04 5.91 6.05
N SER A 72 -7.58 6.64 7.03
CA SER A 72 -8.01 6.44 8.43
C SER A 72 -9.52 6.70 8.60
N PRO A 73 -10.14 6.11 9.65
CA PRO A 73 -11.56 6.37 9.96
C PRO A 73 -11.87 7.84 10.21
N ASP A 74 -10.94 8.58 10.80
CA ASP A 74 -11.12 10.02 11.10
C ASP A 74 -11.16 10.83 9.79
N GLU A 75 -10.23 10.60 8.86
CA GLU A 75 -10.21 11.24 7.55
C GLU A 75 -11.45 10.88 6.73
N PHE A 76 -11.89 9.63 6.79
CA PHE A 76 -13.13 9.19 6.16
C PHE A 76 -14.35 9.94 6.72
N ALA A 77 -14.45 10.11 8.04
CA ALA A 77 -15.55 10.81 8.69
C ALA A 77 -15.58 12.31 8.36
N GLU A 78 -14.40 12.94 8.18
CA GLU A 78 -14.29 14.33 7.74
C GLU A 78 -14.84 14.55 6.34
N GLY A 79 -14.71 13.55 5.47
CA GLY A 79 -15.24 13.59 4.11
C GLY A 79 -14.75 12.44 3.24
N HIS A 80 -15.66 11.86 2.46
CA HIS A 80 -15.36 10.74 1.57
C HIS A 80 -16.22 10.77 0.29
N ILE A 81 -15.87 9.92 -0.68
CA ILE A 81 -16.66 9.73 -1.91
C ILE A 81 -18.01 9.09 -1.54
N PRO A 82 -19.15 9.65 -1.98
CA PRO A 82 -20.47 9.09 -1.64
C PRO A 82 -20.57 7.60 -1.99
N GLY A 83 -21.04 6.79 -1.04
CA GLY A 83 -21.15 5.34 -1.20
C GLY A 83 -19.89 4.55 -0.94
N ALA A 84 -18.75 5.21 -0.70
CA ALA A 84 -17.55 4.51 -0.29
C ALA A 84 -17.70 3.87 1.10
N LYS A 85 -16.99 2.75 1.31
CA LYS A 85 -16.82 2.11 2.60
C LYS A 85 -15.38 2.28 3.07
N ASN A 86 -15.18 2.55 4.34
CA ASN A 86 -13.83 2.68 4.91
C ASN A 86 -13.23 1.31 5.19
N LEU A 87 -12.06 1.06 4.64
CA LEU A 87 -11.24 -0.12 4.92
C LEU A 87 -9.76 0.25 4.86
N PRO A 88 -9.18 0.82 5.94
CA PRO A 88 -7.76 1.10 6.01
C PRO A 88 -6.94 -0.18 5.83
N TYR A 89 -5.88 -0.13 4.98
CA TYR A 89 -5.08 -1.32 4.72
C TYR A 89 -4.44 -1.91 5.98
N TYR A 90 -4.03 -1.07 6.92
CA TYR A 90 -3.41 -1.46 8.19
C TYR A 90 -4.40 -2.08 9.19
N GLU A 91 -5.72 -1.91 8.98
CA GLU A 91 -6.79 -2.56 9.75
C GLU A 91 -7.46 -3.70 8.97
N PHE A 92 -6.90 -4.09 7.83
CA PHE A 92 -7.49 -5.11 6.96
C PHE A 92 -7.77 -6.43 7.70
N ALA A 93 -6.80 -6.90 8.49
CA ALA A 93 -6.96 -8.17 9.23
C ALA A 93 -8.16 -8.17 10.19
N GLU A 94 -8.50 -7.02 10.75
CA GLU A 94 -9.58 -6.87 11.73
C GLU A 94 -10.92 -6.57 11.06
N LYS A 95 -10.93 -5.68 10.05
CA LYS A 95 -12.15 -5.12 9.46
C LYS A 95 -12.62 -5.84 8.19
N ALA A 96 -11.73 -6.50 7.46
CA ALA A 96 -12.07 -7.10 6.16
C ALA A 96 -13.25 -8.08 6.26
N SER A 97 -13.28 -8.92 7.30
CA SER A 97 -14.36 -9.89 7.50
C SER A 97 -15.75 -9.25 7.63
N VAL A 98 -15.82 -8.01 8.11
CA VAL A 98 -17.08 -7.26 8.27
C VAL A 98 -17.40 -6.50 7.00
N VAL A 99 -16.44 -5.71 6.50
CA VAL A 99 -16.63 -4.81 5.33
C VAL A 99 -16.89 -5.60 4.06
N LEU A 100 -16.12 -6.69 3.85
CA LEU A 100 -16.17 -7.49 2.63
C LEU A 100 -17.28 -8.56 2.63
N LYS A 101 -17.89 -8.86 3.78
CA LYS A 101 -18.93 -9.90 3.92
C LYS A 101 -20.06 -9.77 2.90
N ALA A 102 -20.46 -8.56 2.58
CA ALA A 102 -21.56 -8.26 1.67
C ALA A 102 -21.09 -7.95 0.23
N ILE A 103 -19.79 -8.06 -0.07
CA ILE A 103 -19.23 -7.75 -1.38
C ILE A 103 -18.97 -9.07 -2.13
N PRO A 104 -19.72 -9.38 -3.18
CA PRO A 104 -19.46 -10.55 -4.02
C PRO A 104 -18.12 -10.43 -4.74
N PHE A 105 -17.45 -11.57 -4.99
CA PHE A 105 -16.12 -11.60 -5.63
C PHE A 105 -16.11 -11.17 -7.10
N ASP A 106 -17.26 -11.10 -7.75
CA ASP A 106 -17.45 -10.64 -9.14
C ASP A 106 -17.63 -9.13 -9.27
N ARG A 107 -17.57 -8.40 -8.18
CA ARG A 107 -17.72 -6.94 -8.18
C ARG A 107 -16.42 -6.26 -8.58
N GLU A 108 -16.55 -5.16 -9.31
CA GLU A 108 -15.43 -4.25 -9.54
C GLU A 108 -15.22 -3.41 -8.27
N ILE A 109 -14.02 -3.45 -7.72
CA ILE A 109 -13.64 -2.66 -6.55
C ILE A 109 -12.70 -1.56 -7.00
N ILE A 110 -12.95 -0.34 -6.54
CA ILE A 110 -12.06 0.81 -6.73
C ILE A 110 -11.60 1.27 -5.37
N ALA A 111 -10.31 1.09 -5.10
CA ALA A 111 -9.66 1.59 -3.89
C ALA A 111 -9.09 2.99 -4.13
N TYR A 112 -9.15 3.86 -3.12
CA TYR A 112 -8.50 5.17 -3.14
C TYR A 112 -7.94 5.53 -1.77
N CYS A 113 -6.98 6.45 -1.75
CA CYS A 113 -6.47 7.06 -0.52
C CYS A 113 -6.41 8.59 -0.65
N GLU A 114 -5.47 9.28 0.00
CA GLU A 114 -5.45 10.75 -0.02
C GLU A 114 -5.11 11.29 -1.42
N GLY A 115 -4.03 10.82 -2.05
CA GLY A 115 -3.58 11.28 -3.37
C GLY A 115 -2.35 10.51 -3.84
N LEU A 116 -1.64 11.06 -4.83
CA LEU A 116 -0.54 10.41 -5.57
C LEU A 116 0.64 9.93 -4.70
N GLU A 117 0.89 10.55 -3.56
CA GLU A 117 1.98 10.16 -2.66
C GLU A 117 1.57 9.09 -1.62
N CYS A 118 0.33 8.63 -1.67
CA CYS A 118 -0.24 7.68 -0.71
C CYS A 118 -0.32 6.28 -1.31
N SER A 119 0.43 5.32 -0.77
CA SER A 119 0.42 3.92 -1.22
C SER A 119 -0.68 3.05 -0.57
N ASN A 120 -1.46 3.59 0.35
CA ASN A 120 -2.45 2.80 1.10
C ASN A 120 -3.50 2.13 0.20
N ALA A 121 -3.83 2.77 -0.93
CA ALA A 121 -4.80 2.22 -1.88
C ALA A 121 -4.22 1.04 -2.68
N GLU A 122 -2.94 1.10 -3.05
CA GLU A 122 -2.23 -0.01 -3.70
C GLU A 122 -2.07 -1.18 -2.73
N ASP A 123 -1.68 -0.89 -1.48
CA ASP A 123 -1.54 -1.92 -0.44
C ASP A 123 -2.88 -2.61 -0.16
N LEU A 124 -3.97 -1.83 -0.08
CA LEU A 124 -5.33 -2.39 0.04
C LEU A 124 -5.70 -3.22 -1.18
N ALA A 125 -5.42 -2.73 -2.40
CA ALA A 125 -5.73 -3.45 -3.63
C ALA A 125 -4.96 -4.79 -3.71
N PHE A 126 -3.71 -4.81 -3.27
CA PHE A 126 -2.94 -6.04 -3.16
C PHE A 126 -3.59 -7.04 -2.20
N LEU A 127 -3.95 -6.60 -0.99
CA LEU A 127 -4.62 -7.46 -0.01
C LEU A 127 -5.96 -8.01 -0.51
N LEU A 128 -6.74 -7.19 -1.22
CA LEU A 128 -8.01 -7.62 -1.82
C LEU A 128 -7.79 -8.70 -2.88
N LYS A 129 -6.79 -8.56 -3.75
CA LYS A 129 -6.45 -9.56 -4.78
C LYS A 129 -6.00 -10.87 -4.14
N GLU A 130 -5.16 -10.84 -3.12
CA GLU A 130 -4.75 -12.02 -2.35
C GLU A 130 -5.94 -12.73 -1.67
N ASN A 131 -7.00 -11.99 -1.38
CA ASN A 131 -8.25 -12.51 -0.81
C ASN A 131 -9.31 -12.90 -1.87
N GLY A 132 -8.92 -12.96 -3.16
CA GLY A 132 -9.75 -13.52 -4.24
C GLY A 132 -10.57 -12.51 -5.05
N TYR A 133 -10.44 -11.22 -4.81
CA TYR A 133 -11.09 -10.18 -5.62
C TYR A 133 -10.26 -9.91 -6.88
N ALA A 134 -10.69 -10.43 -8.04
CA ALA A 134 -9.94 -10.30 -9.28
C ALA A 134 -10.05 -8.92 -9.95
N GLN A 135 -11.14 -8.18 -9.71
CA GLN A 135 -11.42 -6.91 -10.37
C GLN A 135 -11.19 -5.72 -9.42
N VAL A 136 -9.94 -5.51 -9.04
CA VAL A 136 -9.55 -4.40 -8.15
C VAL A 136 -8.73 -3.38 -8.92
N LYS A 137 -9.14 -2.12 -8.83
CA LYS A 137 -8.47 -0.96 -9.43
C LYS A 137 -8.16 0.08 -8.38
N VAL A 138 -7.22 0.97 -8.70
CA VAL A 138 -6.81 2.07 -7.82
C VAL A 138 -7.10 3.40 -8.50
N PHE A 139 -7.75 4.30 -7.79
CA PHE A 139 -7.88 5.69 -8.18
C PHE A 139 -6.71 6.48 -7.57
N GLU A 140 -5.65 6.68 -8.36
CA GLU A 140 -4.40 7.29 -7.90
C GLU A 140 -4.54 8.76 -7.51
N GLY A 141 -5.42 9.52 -8.19
CA GLY A 141 -5.70 10.91 -7.82
C GLY A 141 -6.30 11.06 -6.43
N GLY A 142 -6.95 10.02 -5.94
CA GLY A 142 -7.43 9.91 -4.58
C GLY A 142 -8.45 10.96 -4.17
N TRP A 143 -8.55 11.15 -2.88
CA TRP A 143 -9.45 12.12 -2.27
C TRP A 143 -9.16 13.57 -2.68
N GLU A 144 -7.89 13.95 -2.81
CA GLU A 144 -7.49 15.29 -3.21
C GLU A 144 -8.04 15.63 -4.59
N ASP A 145 -7.80 14.80 -5.60
CA ASP A 145 -8.24 15.02 -6.98
C ASP A 145 -9.78 15.03 -7.07
N TRP A 146 -10.47 14.15 -6.33
CA TRP A 146 -11.92 14.15 -6.23
C TRP A 146 -12.46 15.47 -5.70
N ARG A 147 -11.93 15.95 -4.58
CA ARG A 147 -12.36 17.17 -3.89
C ARG A 147 -12.03 18.43 -4.69
N GLU A 148 -10.81 18.53 -5.25
CA GLU A 148 -10.36 19.69 -6.01
C GLU A 148 -11.15 19.89 -7.30
N ASN A 149 -11.69 18.82 -7.86
CA ASN A 149 -12.58 18.88 -9.02
C ASN A 149 -14.06 19.12 -8.65
N GLY A 150 -14.36 19.48 -7.42
CA GLY A 150 -15.71 19.86 -6.97
C GLY A 150 -16.70 18.72 -6.97
N MET A 151 -16.23 17.49 -6.84
CA MET A 151 -17.08 16.31 -6.84
C MET A 151 -17.89 16.18 -5.52
N PRO A 152 -19.03 15.47 -5.55
CA PRO A 152 -19.86 15.28 -4.35
C PRO A 152 -19.09 14.67 -3.18
N VAL A 153 -19.37 15.17 -1.98
CA VAL A 153 -18.72 14.73 -0.73
C VAL A 153 -19.79 14.31 0.26
N LYS A 154 -19.59 13.19 0.92
CA LYS A 154 -20.35 12.76 2.08
C LYS A 154 -19.49 12.89 3.34
N LYS A 155 -20.08 13.18 4.50
CA LYS A 155 -19.42 13.26 5.81
C LYS A 155 -20.08 12.28 6.78
N GLY A 156 -19.34 11.95 7.84
CA GLY A 156 -19.78 11.03 8.87
C GLY A 156 -19.50 9.58 8.55
N GLU A 157 -19.97 8.68 9.38
CA GLU A 157 -19.84 7.25 9.18
C GLU A 157 -20.65 6.80 7.93
N GLY A 158 -20.02 5.90 7.15
CA GLY A 158 -20.58 5.36 5.90
C GLY A 158 -21.54 4.20 6.13
#